data_11cd58deeb622343add3dad5f2e7997e
#
_entry.id   11cd58deeb622343add3dad5f2e7997e
#
_cell.length_a   1.000
_cell.length_b   1.000
_cell.length_c   1.000
_cell.angle_alpha   90.00
_cell.angle_beta   90.00
_cell.angle_gamma   90.00
#
_symmetry.space_group_name_H-M   'P 1'
#
loop_
_entity.id
_entity.type
_entity.pdbx_description
1 polymer ?
#
loop_
_entity_poly.entity_id
_entity_poly.type
_entity_poly.pdbx_seq_one_letter_code
_entity_poly.pdbx_strand_id
1 'polypeptide(L)'
;MPTDTADGAAQEFLAWLNKNGADTSRLRWPVTDGDGRKAVATQDIQENDYALRVPEALMMSPSKALKSEIGEACDRHGLRGDVLLATFVVFEMRKGAKSFWAPYLRMLPSPETCCDWSTDELETLHDPELQERAESRERWVRDLYD
;
A
#
# COMPACT_ATOMS: atom_id res chain seq x y z
N MET A 1 2.34 -24.55 -6.72
CA MET A 1 3.46 -24.12 -5.89
C MET A 1 3.97 -22.77 -6.39
N PRO A 2 3.67 -21.68 -5.74
CA PRO A 2 4.48 -20.45 -5.86
C PRO A 2 4.75 -19.84 -4.47
N THR A 3 5.59 -20.50 -3.65
CA THR A 3 5.90 -20.04 -2.29
C THR A 3 7.27 -19.37 -2.17
N ASP A 4 8.14 -19.49 -3.17
CA ASP A 4 9.54 -19.05 -3.06
C ASP A 4 9.74 -17.55 -3.36
N THR A 5 8.93 -16.95 -4.24
CA THR A 5 9.07 -15.53 -4.62
C THR A 5 8.45 -14.56 -3.62
N ALA A 6 7.35 -14.94 -2.96
CA ALA A 6 6.70 -14.11 -1.96
C ALA A 6 7.52 -14.02 -0.67
N ASP A 7 8.20 -15.10 -0.28
CA ASP A 7 9.08 -15.15 0.88
C ASP A 7 10.34 -14.29 0.67
N GLY A 8 10.91 -14.32 -0.53
CA GLY A 8 12.07 -13.49 -0.89
C GLY A 8 11.76 -11.99 -0.83
N ALA A 9 10.62 -11.56 -1.37
CA ALA A 9 10.19 -10.17 -1.33
C ALA A 9 9.91 -9.69 0.11
N ALA A 10 9.33 -10.54 0.95
CA ALA A 10 9.08 -10.24 2.36
C ALA A 10 10.40 -10.06 3.14
N GLN A 11 11.38 -10.91 2.91
CA GLN A 11 12.71 -10.81 3.52
C GLN A 11 13.43 -9.54 3.09
N GLU A 12 13.37 -9.19 1.81
CA GLU A 12 13.95 -7.96 1.28
C GLU A 12 13.29 -6.71 1.90
N PHE A 13 11.98 -6.72 2.05
CA PHE A 13 11.25 -5.63 2.69
C PHE A 13 11.62 -5.47 4.17
N LEU A 14 11.70 -6.56 4.93
CA LEU A 14 12.14 -6.52 6.34
C LEU A 14 13.58 -6.04 6.47
N ALA A 15 14.47 -6.50 5.60
CA ALA A 15 15.87 -6.05 5.58
C ALA A 15 15.96 -4.54 5.30
N TRP A 16 15.15 -4.05 4.36
CA TRP A 16 15.06 -2.62 4.04
C TRP A 16 14.51 -1.81 5.22
N LEU A 17 13.45 -2.28 5.90
CA LEU A 17 12.90 -1.63 7.10
C LEU A 17 13.97 -1.49 8.18
N ASN A 18 14.62 -2.58 8.55
CA ASN A 18 15.62 -2.62 9.62
C ASN A 18 16.86 -1.76 9.27
N LYS A 19 17.34 -1.84 8.03
CA LYS A 19 18.45 -1.02 7.54
C LYS A 19 18.16 0.49 7.66
N ASN A 20 16.89 0.87 7.56
CA ASN A 20 16.46 2.26 7.63
C ASN A 20 15.89 2.67 9.01
N GLY A 21 16.17 1.88 10.04
CA GLY A 21 15.90 2.24 11.45
C GLY A 21 14.49 1.91 11.94
N ALA A 22 13.73 1.09 11.23
CA ALA A 22 12.52 0.51 11.79
C ALA A 22 12.87 -0.52 12.87
N ASP A 23 12.06 -0.60 13.90
CA ASP A 23 12.14 -1.66 14.91
C ASP A 23 10.96 -2.61 14.75
N THR A 24 11.26 -3.79 14.22
CA THR A 24 10.31 -4.88 13.98
C THR A 24 10.53 -6.05 14.92
N SER A 25 11.40 -5.91 15.93
CA SER A 25 11.92 -7.01 16.77
C SER A 25 10.85 -7.76 17.57
N ARG A 26 9.73 -7.10 17.86
CA ARG A 26 8.62 -7.67 18.63
C ARG A 26 7.59 -8.40 17.76
N LEU A 27 7.77 -8.39 16.46
CA LEU A 27 6.84 -9.01 15.51
C LEU A 27 7.56 -10.00 14.60
N ARG A 28 6.87 -11.09 14.30
CA ARG A 28 7.20 -11.99 13.19
C ARG A 28 6.22 -11.74 12.06
N TRP A 29 6.74 -11.46 10.88
CA TRP A 29 5.97 -11.21 9.67
C TRP A 29 6.79 -11.61 8.42
N PRO A 30 6.20 -12.12 7.37
CA PRO A 30 4.82 -12.58 7.29
C PRO A 30 4.62 -13.92 7.99
N VAL A 31 3.44 -14.13 8.55
CA VAL A 31 2.95 -15.43 8.96
C VAL A 31 1.73 -15.75 8.10
N THR A 32 1.76 -16.86 7.38
CA THR A 32 0.66 -17.30 6.50
C THR A 32 -0.03 -18.49 7.13
N ASP A 33 -1.35 -18.43 7.26
CA ASP A 33 -2.17 -19.50 7.86
C ASP A 33 -3.48 -19.75 7.12
N GLY A 34 -3.47 -19.66 5.80
CA GLY A 34 -4.66 -19.90 4.96
C GLY A 34 -5.48 -18.65 4.65
N ASP A 35 -5.61 -17.73 5.61
CA ASP A 35 -6.44 -16.52 5.46
C ASP A 35 -5.63 -15.28 5.01
N GLY A 36 -4.40 -15.48 4.55
CA GLY A 36 -3.53 -14.40 4.11
C GLY A 36 -2.30 -14.18 5.00
N ARG A 37 -1.71 -12.99 4.87
CA ARG A 37 -0.50 -12.61 5.62
C ARG A 37 -0.85 -11.82 6.86
N LYS A 38 -0.32 -12.23 7.99
CA LYS A 38 -0.49 -11.52 9.26
C LYS A 38 0.84 -11.33 9.99
N ALA A 39 0.86 -10.40 10.95
CA ALA A 39 1.95 -10.25 11.91
C ALA A 39 1.58 -10.93 13.23
N VAL A 40 2.55 -11.56 13.87
CA VAL A 40 2.37 -12.23 15.15
C VAL A 40 3.41 -11.70 16.14
N ALA A 41 2.99 -11.39 17.36
CA ALA A 41 3.91 -11.01 18.44
C ALA A 41 4.87 -12.16 18.76
N THR A 42 6.15 -11.83 18.95
CA THR A 42 7.19 -12.79 19.31
C THR A 42 7.44 -12.86 20.82
N GLN A 43 6.85 -11.92 21.57
CA GLN A 43 6.97 -11.79 23.01
C GLN A 43 5.75 -11.02 23.55
N ASP A 44 5.58 -11.05 24.88
CA ASP A 44 4.56 -10.23 25.54
C ASP A 44 4.85 -8.74 25.31
N ILE A 45 3.81 -7.99 24.91
CA ILE A 45 3.85 -6.55 24.74
C ILE A 45 3.00 -5.95 25.85
N GLN A 46 3.62 -5.17 26.73
CA GLN A 46 2.94 -4.58 27.87
C GLN A 46 2.08 -3.38 27.44
N GLU A 47 1.16 -3.00 28.30
CA GLU A 47 0.38 -1.77 28.10
C GLU A 47 1.32 -0.56 27.97
N ASN A 48 1.03 0.31 27.00
CA ASN A 48 1.85 1.46 26.58
C ASN A 48 3.19 1.16 25.91
N ASP A 49 3.49 -0.12 25.66
CA ASP A 49 4.62 -0.50 24.83
C ASP A 49 4.25 -0.38 23.33
N TYR A 50 5.25 -0.20 22.47
CA TYR A 50 5.05 -0.27 21.03
C TYR A 50 5.29 -1.70 20.52
N ALA A 51 4.46 -2.14 19.59
CA ALA A 51 4.66 -3.40 18.86
C ALA A 51 5.59 -3.23 17.66
N LEU A 52 5.54 -2.07 17.04
CA LEU A 52 6.26 -1.70 15.82
C LEU A 52 6.64 -0.22 15.89
N ARG A 53 7.85 0.11 15.46
CA ARG A 53 8.28 1.50 15.26
C ARG A 53 8.82 1.69 13.85
N VAL A 54 8.19 2.57 13.09
CA VAL A 54 8.60 2.90 11.71
C VAL A 54 8.98 4.39 11.65
N PRO A 55 10.22 4.72 11.27
CA PRO A 55 10.61 6.11 11.06
C PRO A 55 9.75 6.79 9.99
N GLU A 56 9.40 8.06 10.20
CA GLU A 56 8.66 8.85 9.22
C GLU A 56 9.35 8.89 7.85
N ALA A 57 10.67 8.79 7.85
CA ALA A 57 11.45 8.72 6.61
C ALA A 57 11.03 7.58 5.67
N LEU A 58 10.50 6.48 6.20
CA LEU A 58 10.04 5.33 5.43
C LEU A 58 8.58 5.45 4.95
N MET A 59 7.82 6.36 5.52
CA MET A 59 6.41 6.52 5.17
C MET A 59 6.27 7.31 3.87
N MET A 60 5.40 6.87 2.98
CA MET A 60 4.94 7.68 1.84
C MET A 60 3.85 8.63 2.34
N SER A 61 3.99 9.92 2.06
CA SER A 61 3.05 10.94 2.53
C SER A 61 2.88 12.06 1.51
N PRO A 62 1.75 12.80 1.55
CA PRO A 62 1.56 13.96 0.69
C PRO A 62 2.68 15.01 0.81
N SER A 63 3.22 15.21 2.02
CA SER A 63 4.32 16.17 2.22
C SER A 63 5.61 15.74 1.53
N LYS A 64 5.88 14.44 1.43
CA LYS A 64 7.01 13.91 0.66
C LYS A 64 6.76 13.97 -0.83
N ALA A 65 5.53 13.70 -1.25
CA ALA A 65 5.13 13.87 -2.64
C ALA A 65 5.43 15.30 -3.15
N LEU A 66 5.05 16.32 -2.38
CA LEU A 66 5.34 17.73 -2.72
C LEU A 66 6.83 18.06 -2.75
N LYS A 67 7.65 17.37 -1.98
CA LYS A 67 9.12 17.56 -1.95
C LYS A 67 9.86 16.71 -2.99
N SER A 68 9.15 15.85 -3.72
CA SER A 68 9.72 14.98 -4.75
C SER A 68 9.85 15.68 -6.11
N GLU A 69 10.42 14.96 -7.06
CA GLU A 69 10.59 15.41 -8.46
C GLU A 69 9.27 15.83 -9.14
N ILE A 70 8.12 15.25 -8.73
CA ILE A 70 6.80 15.59 -9.29
C ILE A 70 6.07 16.66 -8.47
N GLY A 71 6.62 17.08 -7.34
CA GLY A 71 5.94 17.95 -6.37
C GLY A 71 5.45 19.26 -6.97
N GLU A 72 6.31 19.95 -7.72
CA GLU A 72 5.95 21.20 -8.38
C GLU A 72 4.83 21.02 -9.42
N ALA A 73 4.89 19.95 -10.21
CA ALA A 73 3.85 19.65 -11.20
C ALA A 73 2.52 19.33 -10.50
N CYS A 74 2.54 18.50 -9.48
CA CYS A 74 1.35 18.16 -8.70
C CYS A 74 0.72 19.40 -8.05
N ASP A 75 1.54 20.29 -7.48
CA ASP A 75 1.05 21.52 -6.85
C ASP A 75 0.43 22.47 -7.87
N ARG A 76 1.04 22.64 -9.05
CA ARG A 76 0.53 23.44 -10.17
C ARG A 76 -0.82 22.97 -10.67
N HIS A 77 -1.02 21.65 -10.71
CA HIS A 77 -2.30 21.03 -11.11
C HIS A 77 -3.29 20.88 -9.95
N GLY A 78 -2.98 21.40 -8.77
CA GLY A 78 -3.89 21.40 -7.63
C GLY A 78 -4.10 20.04 -6.98
N LEU A 79 -3.23 19.05 -7.23
CA LEU A 79 -3.37 17.71 -6.62
C LEU A 79 -3.16 17.80 -5.11
N ARG A 80 -4.08 17.23 -4.33
CA ARG A 80 -4.06 17.27 -2.86
C ARG A 80 -4.47 15.91 -2.27
N GLY A 81 -4.17 15.71 -1.01
CA GLY A 81 -4.64 14.56 -0.24
C GLY A 81 -4.32 13.21 -0.87
N ASP A 82 -5.34 12.39 -1.02
CA ASP A 82 -5.21 11.01 -1.52
C ASP A 82 -4.81 10.95 -2.99
N VAL A 83 -5.30 11.88 -3.81
CA VAL A 83 -4.94 11.95 -5.24
C VAL A 83 -3.45 12.24 -5.42
N LEU A 84 -2.92 13.19 -4.64
CA LEU A 84 -1.49 13.49 -4.63
C LEU A 84 -0.66 12.29 -4.17
N LEU A 85 -1.09 11.60 -3.11
CA LEU A 85 -0.41 10.43 -2.61
C LEU A 85 -0.45 9.28 -3.63
N ALA A 86 -1.60 9.01 -4.24
CA ALA A 86 -1.74 8.00 -5.28
C ALA A 86 -0.82 8.29 -6.48
N THR A 87 -0.79 9.55 -6.94
CA THR A 87 0.10 9.98 -8.02
C THR A 87 1.58 9.74 -7.65
N PHE A 88 1.96 10.04 -6.41
CA PHE A 88 3.31 9.80 -5.93
C PHE A 88 3.65 8.31 -5.86
N VAL A 89 2.73 7.47 -5.39
CA VAL A 89 2.92 6.01 -5.38
C VAL A 89 3.12 5.48 -6.80
N VAL A 90 2.27 5.85 -7.75
CA VAL A 90 2.40 5.44 -9.17
C VAL A 90 3.73 5.91 -9.77
N PHE A 91 4.15 7.13 -9.46
CA PHE A 91 5.44 7.67 -9.90
C PHE A 91 6.61 6.83 -9.37
N GLU A 92 6.62 6.52 -8.07
CA GLU A 92 7.65 5.68 -7.46
C GLU A 92 7.61 4.23 -8.01
N MET A 93 6.43 3.66 -8.28
CA MET A 93 6.30 2.37 -8.93
C MET A 93 6.94 2.36 -10.33
N ARG A 94 6.79 3.44 -11.11
CA ARG A 94 7.41 3.56 -12.45
C ARG A 94 8.93 3.64 -12.41
N LYS A 95 9.54 4.06 -11.31
CA LYS A 95 11.00 4.01 -11.11
C LYS A 95 11.51 2.56 -10.96
N GLY A 96 10.64 1.62 -10.62
CA GLY A 96 10.99 0.22 -10.41
C GLY A 96 12.07 0.08 -9.33
N ALA A 97 13.14 -0.65 -9.63
CA ALA A 97 14.24 -0.90 -8.70
C ALA A 97 15.03 0.37 -8.28
N LYS A 98 14.84 1.49 -8.98
CA LYS A 98 15.48 2.78 -8.64
C LYS A 98 14.72 3.54 -7.55
N SER A 99 13.50 3.15 -7.23
CA SER A 99 12.74 3.76 -6.14
C SER A 99 13.35 3.39 -4.79
N PHE A 100 13.44 4.37 -3.89
CA PHE A 100 13.79 4.12 -2.50
C PHE A 100 12.81 3.15 -1.82
N TRP A 101 11.52 3.22 -2.20
CA TRP A 101 10.46 2.36 -1.69
C TRP A 101 10.27 1.06 -2.48
N ALA A 102 11.17 0.72 -3.40
CA ALA A 102 11.02 -0.48 -4.23
C ALA A 102 10.73 -1.77 -3.42
N PRO A 103 11.39 -2.05 -2.27
CA PRO A 103 11.06 -3.24 -1.48
C PRO A 103 9.65 -3.22 -0.91
N TYR A 104 9.15 -2.05 -0.51
CA TYR A 104 7.77 -1.87 -0.04
C TYR A 104 6.76 -2.03 -1.19
N LEU A 105 6.97 -1.34 -2.29
CA LEU A 105 6.05 -1.33 -3.44
C LEU A 105 5.87 -2.73 -4.05
N ARG A 106 6.92 -3.56 -4.03
CA ARG A 106 6.82 -4.97 -4.47
C ARG A 106 6.00 -5.84 -3.54
N MET A 107 5.80 -5.41 -2.30
CA MET A 107 4.98 -6.14 -1.32
C MET A 107 3.50 -5.79 -1.36
N LEU A 108 3.13 -4.70 -2.04
CA LEU A 108 1.73 -4.32 -2.16
C LEU A 108 0.97 -5.38 -2.95
N PRO A 109 -0.14 -5.90 -2.44
CA PRO A 109 -1.00 -6.78 -3.21
C PRO A 109 -1.63 -6.00 -4.38
N SER A 110 -2.04 -6.71 -5.42
CA SER A 110 -2.98 -6.12 -6.38
C SER A 110 -4.27 -5.79 -5.63
N PRO A 111 -4.77 -4.55 -5.67
CA PRO A 111 -6.03 -4.24 -5.01
C PRO A 111 -7.16 -4.98 -5.73
N GLU A 112 -7.88 -5.80 -5.00
CA GLU A 112 -9.13 -6.41 -5.45
C GLU A 112 -10.27 -5.58 -4.84
N THR A 113 -10.81 -4.66 -5.62
CA THR A 113 -11.90 -3.79 -5.18
C THR A 113 -13.14 -4.04 -6.04
N CYS A 114 -14.31 -3.73 -5.51
CA CYS A 114 -15.55 -3.83 -6.31
C CYS A 114 -15.55 -2.93 -7.55
N CYS A 115 -14.62 -1.97 -7.66
CA CYS A 115 -14.45 -1.18 -8.87
C CYS A 115 -13.87 -1.97 -10.06
N ASP A 116 -13.23 -3.12 -9.76
CA ASP A 116 -12.64 -4.01 -10.77
C ASP A 116 -13.60 -5.16 -11.14
N TRP A 117 -14.78 -5.22 -10.51
CA TRP A 117 -15.76 -6.29 -10.72
C TRP A 117 -16.58 -6.01 -11.97
N SER A 118 -16.90 -7.08 -12.70
CA SER A 118 -17.86 -7.06 -13.79
C SER A 118 -19.28 -6.81 -13.26
N THR A 119 -20.19 -6.40 -14.15
CA THR A 119 -21.60 -6.20 -13.82
C THR A 119 -22.21 -7.47 -13.19
N ASP A 120 -21.92 -8.65 -13.75
CA ASP A 120 -22.43 -9.94 -13.23
C ASP A 120 -21.92 -10.22 -11.80
N GLU A 121 -20.66 -9.88 -11.50
CA GLU A 121 -20.08 -10.01 -10.15
C GLU A 121 -20.73 -9.02 -9.19
N LEU A 122 -20.96 -7.78 -9.61
CA LEU A 122 -21.66 -6.78 -8.79
C LEU A 122 -23.11 -7.18 -8.49
N GLU A 123 -23.80 -7.81 -9.44
CA GLU A 123 -25.16 -8.33 -9.22
C GLU A 123 -25.22 -9.41 -8.14
N THR A 124 -24.13 -10.17 -7.93
CA THR A 124 -24.07 -11.18 -6.87
C THR A 124 -24.08 -10.60 -5.45
N LEU A 125 -23.81 -9.32 -5.29
CA LEU A 125 -23.89 -8.64 -3.99
C LEU A 125 -25.32 -8.60 -3.46
N HIS A 126 -26.35 -8.68 -4.32
CA HIS A 126 -27.76 -8.52 -3.98
C HIS A 126 -28.07 -7.25 -3.13
N ASP A 127 -27.24 -6.23 -3.28
CA ASP A 127 -27.34 -4.95 -2.57
C ASP A 127 -27.20 -3.79 -3.58
N PRO A 128 -28.31 -3.19 -3.99
CA PRO A 128 -28.29 -2.10 -4.98
C PRO A 128 -27.51 -0.87 -4.52
N GLU A 129 -27.44 -0.59 -3.22
CA GLU A 129 -26.67 0.56 -2.70
C GLU A 129 -25.16 0.33 -2.85
N LEU A 130 -24.68 -0.89 -2.57
CA LEU A 130 -23.28 -1.25 -2.77
C LEU A 130 -22.91 -1.25 -4.25
N GLN A 131 -23.80 -1.73 -5.13
CA GLN A 131 -23.60 -1.70 -6.58
C GLN A 131 -23.45 -0.25 -7.07
N GLU A 132 -24.38 0.65 -6.69
CA GLU A 132 -24.31 2.07 -7.07
C GLU A 132 -23.03 2.75 -6.55
N ARG A 133 -22.60 2.42 -5.33
CA ARG A 133 -21.35 2.92 -4.76
C ARG A 133 -20.13 2.46 -5.54
N ALA A 134 -20.07 1.20 -5.96
CA ALA A 134 -18.97 0.65 -6.74
C ALA A 134 -18.87 1.34 -8.11
N GLU A 135 -19.99 1.46 -8.84
CA GLU A 135 -20.08 2.15 -10.12
C GLU A 135 -19.74 3.65 -10.00
N SER A 136 -20.22 4.31 -8.94
CA SER A 136 -19.89 5.72 -8.69
C SER A 136 -18.42 5.91 -8.42
N ARG A 137 -17.78 4.99 -7.70
CA ARG A 137 -16.35 5.02 -7.44
C ARG A 137 -15.53 4.80 -8.70
N GLU A 138 -15.94 3.85 -9.54
CA GLU A 138 -15.29 3.59 -10.83
C GLU A 138 -15.36 4.84 -11.73
N ARG A 139 -16.55 5.45 -11.87
CA ARG A 139 -16.72 6.69 -12.61
C ARG A 139 -15.83 7.81 -12.07
N TRP A 140 -15.80 8.02 -10.77
CA TRP A 140 -14.97 9.04 -10.15
C TRP A 140 -13.46 8.82 -10.42
N VAL A 141 -13.00 7.57 -10.37
CA VAL A 141 -11.60 7.25 -10.71
C VAL A 141 -11.33 7.56 -12.19
N ARG A 142 -12.25 7.20 -13.09
CA ARG A 142 -12.13 7.48 -14.52
C ARG A 142 -12.04 8.99 -14.80
N ASP A 143 -12.94 9.77 -14.20
CA ASP A 143 -12.98 11.23 -14.34
C ASP A 143 -11.72 11.94 -13.79
N LEU A 144 -10.94 11.29 -12.93
CA LEU A 144 -9.66 11.81 -12.47
C LEU A 144 -8.52 11.65 -13.49
N TYR A 145 -8.68 10.75 -14.47
CA TYR A 145 -7.66 10.47 -15.49
C TYR A 145 -7.89 11.24 -16.80
N ASP A 146 -9.09 11.77 -17.02
CA ASP A 146 -9.47 12.59 -18.17
C ASP A 146 -9.18 14.08 -17.91
#